data_01cc25b933ace54c50182d203301356b
#
_entry.id   01cc25b933ace54c50182d203301356b
#
_cell.length_a   1.000
_cell.length_b   1.000
_cell.length_c   1.000
_cell.angle_alpha   90.00
_cell.angle_beta   90.00
_cell.angle_gamma   90.00
#
_symmetry.space_group_name_H-M   'P 1'
#
loop_
_entity.id
_entity.type
_entity.pdbx_description
1 polymer ?
#
loop_
_entity_poly.entity_id
_entity_poly.type
_entity_poly.pdbx_seq_one_letter_code
_entity_poly.pdbx_strand_id
1 'polypeptide(L)'
;MPRLVLIAKSTHVWLDQLSRRYQRDIRTLDAIPDDELERLARLGITGLWLIGLWERSNASQRIKVWRGNPDAAASAYSLDDYTIAWDLGGEGAWADLRHRAWQRGIRLASDMVPNHMGVDSRWVVEHPEWFISLPEPPYPAYRFSGENLGEHQGVEIRLEDHYWDNTDAAVVFERRDRGSGERRYIYHGNDGTSFPWNDTAQLDFSQAA
;
A
#
# COMPACT_ATOMS: atom_id res chain seq x y z
N MET A 1 4.93 21.34 -27.54
CA MET A 1 4.41 20.41 -26.51
C MET A 1 3.87 21.23 -25.36
N PRO A 2 2.68 20.97 -24.84
CA PRO A 2 2.23 21.63 -23.62
C PRO A 2 3.21 21.29 -22.49
N ARG A 3 3.60 22.29 -21.71
CA ARG A 3 4.49 22.08 -20.57
C ARG A 3 3.71 21.35 -19.46
N LEU A 4 4.22 20.23 -18.98
CA LEU A 4 3.70 19.57 -17.79
C LEU A 4 4.24 20.31 -16.57
N VAL A 5 3.33 20.88 -15.77
CA VAL A 5 3.62 21.42 -14.44
C VAL A 5 2.93 20.51 -13.44
N LEU A 6 3.71 19.65 -12.81
CA LEU A 6 3.23 18.62 -11.90
C LEU A 6 3.37 19.07 -10.44
N ILE A 7 2.32 18.83 -9.66
CA ILE A 7 2.37 18.91 -8.19
C ILE A 7 2.03 17.55 -7.60
N ALA A 8 2.82 17.10 -6.63
CA ALA A 8 2.53 15.89 -5.86
C ALA A 8 1.81 16.22 -4.55
N LYS A 9 0.88 15.37 -4.16
CA LYS A 9 0.13 15.46 -2.90
C LYS A 9 0.07 14.09 -2.25
N SER A 10 0.48 13.99 -0.97
CA SER A 10 0.08 12.89 -0.13
C SER A 10 -1.44 12.99 0.09
N THR A 11 -2.21 12.04 -0.43
CA THR A 11 -3.66 12.17 -0.60
C THR A 11 -4.37 12.48 0.71
N HIS A 12 -4.21 11.65 1.74
CA HIS A 12 -4.87 11.86 3.03
C HIS A 12 -4.46 13.18 3.71
N VAL A 13 -3.15 13.51 3.66
CA VAL A 13 -2.65 14.77 4.23
C VAL A 13 -3.23 15.97 3.49
N TRP A 14 -3.36 15.88 2.18
CA TRP A 14 -3.95 16.95 1.39
C TRP A 14 -5.44 17.13 1.67
N LEU A 15 -6.22 16.04 1.79
CA LEU A 15 -7.63 16.10 2.17
C LEU A 15 -7.83 16.73 3.56
N ASP A 16 -6.98 16.40 4.54
CA ASP A 16 -6.99 17.05 5.86
C ASP A 16 -6.68 18.56 5.76
N GLN A 17 -5.68 18.94 4.97
CA GLN A 17 -5.36 20.36 4.72
C GLN A 17 -6.51 21.11 4.05
N LEU A 18 -7.22 20.46 3.12
CA LEU A 18 -8.40 21.01 2.47
C LEU A 18 -9.57 21.14 3.46
N SER A 19 -9.77 20.16 4.33
CA SER A 19 -10.78 20.20 5.38
C SER A 19 -10.60 21.42 6.27
N ARG A 20 -9.37 21.69 6.70
CA ARG A 20 -9.03 22.89 7.50
C ARG A 20 -9.21 24.20 6.72
N ARG A 21 -8.77 24.23 5.45
CA ARG A 21 -8.86 25.43 4.61
C ARG A 21 -10.30 25.83 4.32
N TYR A 22 -11.14 24.85 3.98
CA TYR A 22 -12.52 25.07 3.58
C TYR A 22 -13.53 24.96 4.74
N GLN A 23 -13.03 24.66 5.97
CA GLN A 23 -13.82 24.51 7.20
C GLN A 23 -15.00 23.53 7.03
N ARG A 24 -14.74 22.44 6.35
CA ARG A 24 -15.69 21.33 6.14
C ARG A 24 -14.96 20.01 6.10
N ASP A 25 -15.67 18.90 6.38
CA ASP A 25 -15.09 17.56 6.31
C ASP A 25 -14.90 17.14 4.84
N ILE A 26 -13.63 16.98 4.42
CA ILE A 26 -13.22 16.56 3.08
C ILE A 26 -12.37 15.32 3.25
N ARG A 27 -12.97 14.13 3.10
CA ARG A 27 -12.28 12.85 3.28
C ARG A 27 -12.16 12.04 2.02
N THR A 28 -13.00 12.30 1.02
CA THR A 28 -13.06 11.57 -0.24
C THR A 28 -12.67 12.45 -1.41
N LEU A 29 -12.30 11.82 -2.52
CA LEU A 29 -11.80 12.53 -3.71
C LEU A 29 -12.86 13.40 -4.38
N ASP A 30 -14.11 12.95 -4.38
CA ASP A 30 -15.25 13.69 -4.92
C ASP A 30 -15.64 14.89 -4.03
N ALA A 31 -15.27 14.87 -2.75
CA ALA A 31 -15.49 15.99 -1.83
C ALA A 31 -14.51 17.15 -2.05
N ILE A 32 -13.44 16.99 -2.83
CA ILE A 32 -12.49 18.04 -3.15
C ILE A 32 -13.22 19.19 -3.86
N PRO A 33 -13.11 20.45 -3.34
CA PRO A 33 -13.84 21.57 -3.92
C PRO A 33 -13.36 21.93 -5.33
N ASP A 34 -14.29 22.32 -6.20
CA ASP A 34 -13.96 22.86 -7.53
C ASP A 34 -13.08 24.12 -7.45
N ASP A 35 -13.30 24.95 -6.44
CA ASP A 35 -12.46 26.14 -6.17
C ASP A 35 -10.98 25.77 -5.99
N GLU A 36 -10.69 24.63 -5.38
CA GLU A 36 -9.29 24.16 -5.24
C GLU A 36 -8.71 23.75 -6.58
N LEU A 37 -9.46 23.03 -7.40
CA LEU A 37 -9.04 22.65 -8.74
C LEU A 37 -8.82 23.89 -9.62
N GLU A 38 -9.70 24.88 -9.54
CA GLU A 38 -9.55 26.15 -10.25
C GLU A 38 -8.33 26.92 -9.74
N ARG A 39 -8.08 26.92 -8.44
CA ARG A 39 -6.89 27.52 -7.85
C ARG A 39 -5.62 26.89 -8.40
N LEU A 40 -5.55 25.56 -8.48
CA LEU A 40 -4.41 24.85 -9.06
C LEU A 40 -4.24 25.20 -10.56
N ALA A 41 -5.31 25.21 -11.33
CA ALA A 41 -5.27 25.58 -12.73
C ALA A 41 -4.78 27.03 -12.94
N ARG A 42 -5.25 27.99 -12.14
CA ARG A 42 -4.77 29.40 -12.17
C ARG A 42 -3.28 29.53 -11.82
N LEU A 43 -2.74 28.64 -11.01
CA LEU A 43 -1.29 28.56 -10.73
C LEU A 43 -0.49 27.91 -11.86
N GLY A 44 -1.15 27.49 -12.95
CA GLY A 44 -0.51 26.85 -14.08
C GLY A 44 -0.21 25.37 -13.87
N ILE A 45 -0.77 24.74 -12.83
CA ILE A 45 -0.64 23.29 -12.61
C ILE A 45 -1.45 22.54 -13.66
N THR A 46 -0.80 21.63 -14.37
CA THR A 46 -1.41 20.79 -15.42
C THR A 46 -1.36 19.31 -15.11
N GLY A 47 -0.72 18.93 -14.00
CA GLY A 47 -0.66 17.56 -13.50
C GLY A 47 -0.77 17.52 -11.98
N LEU A 48 -1.59 16.64 -11.45
CA LEU A 48 -1.75 16.38 -10.01
C LEU A 48 -1.43 14.91 -9.75
N TRP A 49 -0.34 14.67 -9.05
CA TRP A 49 0.08 13.34 -8.62
C TRP A 49 -0.42 13.08 -7.20
N LEU A 50 -1.28 12.10 -7.05
CA LEU A 50 -1.85 11.67 -5.77
C LEU A 50 -1.08 10.45 -5.24
N ILE A 51 -0.30 10.66 -4.18
CA ILE A 51 0.48 9.64 -3.49
C ILE A 51 -0.41 8.92 -2.48
N GLY A 52 -0.38 7.59 -2.49
CA GLY A 52 -1.13 6.75 -1.57
C GLY A 52 -2.62 6.69 -1.87
N LEU A 53 -2.94 6.52 -3.16
CA LEU A 53 -4.30 6.43 -3.69
C LEU A 53 -4.90 5.02 -3.56
N TRP A 54 -4.04 4.00 -3.54
CA TRP A 54 -4.44 2.59 -3.61
C TRP A 54 -4.87 2.02 -2.25
N GLU A 55 -5.64 0.95 -2.28
CA GLU A 55 -6.01 0.19 -1.08
C GLU A 55 -4.75 -0.35 -0.40
N ARG A 56 -4.70 -0.24 0.94
CA ARG A 56 -3.48 -0.51 1.73
C ARG A 56 -3.63 -1.75 2.57
N SER A 57 -2.51 -2.43 2.78
CA SER A 57 -2.35 -3.57 3.69
C SER A 57 -2.68 -3.20 5.13
N ASN A 58 -3.64 -3.89 5.74
CA ASN A 58 -3.97 -3.74 7.15
C ASN A 58 -2.84 -4.24 8.05
N ALA A 59 -2.11 -5.27 7.62
CA ALA A 59 -0.93 -5.76 8.34
C ALA A 59 0.12 -4.68 8.53
N SER A 60 0.33 -3.79 7.54
CA SER A 60 1.27 -2.67 7.66
C SER A 60 0.94 -1.74 8.83
N GLN A 61 -0.34 -1.43 9.03
CA GLN A 61 -0.79 -0.65 10.19
C GLN A 61 -0.60 -1.42 11.50
N ARG A 62 -1.07 -2.68 11.55
CA ARG A 62 -0.98 -3.52 12.77
C ARG A 62 0.45 -3.71 13.25
N ILE A 63 1.39 -3.96 12.35
CA ILE A 63 2.82 -4.07 12.67
C ILE A 63 3.33 -2.79 13.37
N LYS A 64 2.99 -1.62 12.85
CA LYS A 64 3.41 -0.33 13.42
C LYS A 64 2.78 -0.07 14.79
N VAL A 65 1.49 -0.41 14.96
CA VAL A 65 0.78 -0.30 16.25
C VAL A 65 1.44 -1.22 17.29
N TRP A 66 1.73 -2.46 16.96
CA TRP A 66 2.41 -3.38 17.85
C TRP A 66 3.84 -2.95 18.20
N ARG A 67 4.51 -2.23 17.32
CA ARG A 67 5.81 -1.61 17.60
C ARG A 67 5.74 -0.32 18.41
N GLY A 68 4.58 0.01 18.94
CA GLY A 68 4.39 1.13 19.89
C GLY A 68 3.97 2.45 19.26
N ASN A 69 3.47 2.45 18.02
CA ASN A 69 2.86 3.63 17.41
C ASN A 69 1.34 3.44 17.23
N PRO A 70 0.52 3.74 18.25
CA PRO A 70 -0.92 3.49 18.21
C PRO A 70 -1.67 4.30 17.14
N ASP A 71 -1.10 5.43 16.72
CA ASP A 71 -1.70 6.33 15.72
C ASP A 71 -1.17 6.06 14.31
N ALA A 72 -0.46 4.93 14.10
CA ALA A 72 0.13 4.63 12.80
C ALA A 72 -0.93 4.36 11.74
N ALA A 73 -0.75 4.95 10.56
CA ALA A 73 -1.44 4.55 9.34
C ALA A 73 -0.65 3.46 8.59
N ALA A 74 -1.36 2.67 7.78
CA ALA A 74 -0.74 1.76 6.82
C ALA A 74 0.17 2.52 5.85
N SER A 75 1.26 1.89 5.42
CA SER A 75 2.17 2.47 4.43
C SER A 75 1.44 2.69 3.10
N ALA A 76 1.67 3.86 2.49
CA ALA A 76 1.19 4.14 1.13
C ALA A 76 1.81 3.21 0.07
N TYR A 77 2.88 2.51 0.42
CA TYR A 77 3.63 1.60 -0.44
C TYR A 77 3.51 0.12 -0.03
N SER A 78 2.68 -0.19 0.97
CA SER A 78 2.30 -1.56 1.32
C SER A 78 0.86 -1.77 0.87
N LEU A 79 0.67 -2.17 -0.38
CA LEU A 79 -0.63 -2.24 -1.04
C LEU A 79 -1.34 -3.55 -0.75
N ASP A 80 -2.67 -3.48 -0.55
CA ASP A 80 -3.54 -4.65 -0.62
C ASP A 80 -3.84 -5.00 -2.08
N ASP A 81 -4.26 -3.99 -2.85
CA ASP A 81 -4.56 -4.14 -4.27
C ASP A 81 -4.40 -2.78 -4.99
N TYR A 82 -4.38 -2.80 -6.33
CA TYR A 82 -4.43 -1.61 -7.18
C TYR A 82 -5.87 -1.15 -7.46
N THR A 83 -6.69 -1.14 -6.41
CA THR A 83 -8.01 -0.51 -6.39
C THR A 83 -7.93 0.82 -5.65
N ILE A 84 -8.76 1.78 -6.02
CA ILE A 84 -8.82 3.05 -5.30
C ILE A 84 -9.33 2.80 -3.88
N ALA A 85 -8.59 3.29 -2.88
CA ALA A 85 -8.92 3.08 -1.47
C ALA A 85 -10.37 3.50 -1.17
N TRP A 86 -11.09 2.60 -0.48
CA TRP A 86 -12.51 2.80 -0.22
C TRP A 86 -12.77 4.02 0.68
N ASP A 87 -11.86 4.32 1.60
CA ASP A 87 -11.93 5.48 2.50
C ASP A 87 -11.69 6.82 1.76
N LEU A 88 -11.16 6.76 0.53
CA LEU A 88 -11.06 7.87 -0.41
C LEU A 88 -12.29 8.00 -1.32
N GLY A 89 -13.31 7.14 -1.15
CA GLY A 89 -14.54 7.11 -1.94
C GLY A 89 -14.51 6.15 -3.14
N GLY A 90 -13.44 5.35 -3.27
CA GLY A 90 -13.31 4.31 -4.30
C GLY A 90 -13.31 4.84 -5.74
N GLU A 91 -13.55 3.95 -6.69
CA GLU A 91 -13.50 4.24 -8.13
C GLU A 91 -14.47 5.35 -8.58
N GLY A 92 -15.63 5.46 -7.93
CA GLY A 92 -16.63 6.49 -8.24
C GLY A 92 -16.11 7.89 -7.95
N ALA A 93 -15.53 8.10 -6.76
CA ALA A 93 -14.96 9.38 -6.35
C ALA A 93 -13.72 9.74 -7.19
N TRP A 94 -12.92 8.74 -7.56
CA TRP A 94 -11.80 8.92 -8.50
C TRP A 94 -12.27 9.37 -9.88
N ALA A 95 -13.29 8.72 -10.44
CA ALA A 95 -13.83 9.06 -11.76
C ALA A 95 -14.40 10.48 -11.77
N ASP A 96 -15.10 10.90 -10.72
CA ASP A 96 -15.61 12.26 -10.53
C ASP A 96 -14.46 13.27 -10.48
N LEU A 97 -13.49 13.09 -9.60
CA LEU A 97 -12.33 13.98 -9.50
C LEU A 97 -11.58 14.08 -10.84
N ARG A 98 -11.35 12.94 -11.51
CA ARG A 98 -10.68 12.89 -12.81
C ARG A 98 -11.42 13.71 -13.86
N HIS A 99 -12.74 13.62 -13.91
CA HIS A 99 -13.57 14.38 -14.84
C HIS A 99 -13.47 15.88 -14.56
N ARG A 100 -13.65 16.31 -13.31
CA ARG A 100 -13.59 17.73 -12.91
C ARG A 100 -12.21 18.35 -13.10
N ALA A 101 -11.15 17.60 -12.80
CA ALA A 101 -9.77 18.02 -13.03
C ALA A 101 -9.47 18.19 -14.52
N TRP A 102 -9.92 17.21 -15.35
CA TRP A 102 -9.77 17.27 -16.80
C TRP A 102 -10.42 18.51 -17.43
N GLN A 103 -11.61 18.89 -16.99
CA GLN A 103 -12.30 20.11 -17.45
C GLN A 103 -11.49 21.38 -17.20
N ARG A 104 -10.56 21.34 -16.26
CA ARG A 104 -9.65 22.45 -15.89
C ARG A 104 -8.23 22.29 -16.43
N GLY A 105 -8.03 21.34 -17.35
CA GLY A 105 -6.72 21.08 -17.97
C GLY A 105 -5.71 20.36 -17.04
N ILE A 106 -6.17 19.77 -15.94
CA ILE A 106 -5.33 19.04 -14.99
C ILE A 106 -5.44 17.54 -15.25
N ARG A 107 -4.31 16.85 -15.45
CA ARG A 107 -4.19 15.39 -15.53
C ARG A 107 -3.91 14.82 -14.16
N LEU A 108 -4.53 13.69 -13.83
CA LEU A 108 -4.23 12.97 -12.62
C LEU A 108 -3.16 11.90 -12.87
N ALA A 109 -2.32 11.67 -11.88
CA ALA A 109 -1.33 10.59 -11.82
C ALA A 109 -1.35 9.96 -10.43
N SER A 110 -0.93 8.70 -10.34
CA SER A 110 -0.75 7.99 -9.08
C SER A 110 0.58 7.22 -9.08
N ASP A 111 0.91 6.66 -7.93
CA ASP A 111 2.08 5.80 -7.77
C ASP A 111 1.91 4.48 -8.52
N MET A 112 3.02 3.91 -8.92
CA MET A 112 3.15 2.50 -9.26
C MET A 112 4.20 1.89 -8.33
N VAL A 113 3.88 0.78 -7.68
CA VAL A 113 4.76 0.05 -6.76
C VAL A 113 5.06 -1.33 -7.36
N PRO A 114 5.95 -1.43 -8.35
CA PRO A 114 6.11 -2.67 -9.11
C PRO A 114 6.92 -3.73 -8.38
N ASN A 115 7.64 -3.38 -7.30
CA ASN A 115 8.59 -4.28 -6.64
C ASN A 115 7.92 -5.24 -5.66
N HIS A 116 6.85 -4.83 -4.98
CA HIS A 116 6.27 -5.57 -3.85
C HIS A 116 4.81 -5.21 -3.62
N MET A 117 4.13 -6.04 -2.84
CA MET A 117 2.80 -5.80 -2.28
C MET A 117 2.86 -5.85 -0.75
N GLY A 118 1.74 -5.59 -0.06
CA GLY A 118 1.64 -5.84 1.38
C GLY A 118 1.70 -7.34 1.70
N VAL A 119 2.16 -7.69 2.92
CA VAL A 119 2.30 -9.10 3.33
C VAL A 119 0.96 -9.85 3.39
N ASP A 120 -0.14 -9.14 3.68
CA ASP A 120 -1.50 -9.68 3.73
C ASP A 120 -2.33 -9.30 2.51
N SER A 121 -1.68 -8.79 1.45
CA SER A 121 -2.36 -8.35 0.24
C SER A 121 -3.20 -9.47 -0.37
N ARG A 122 -4.25 -9.05 -1.04
CA ARG A 122 -5.09 -9.94 -1.84
C ARG A 122 -4.26 -10.79 -2.80
N TRP A 123 -3.20 -10.23 -3.39
CA TRP A 123 -2.31 -10.95 -4.30
C TRP A 123 -1.52 -12.06 -3.58
N VAL A 124 -1.03 -11.82 -2.36
CA VAL A 124 -0.37 -12.86 -1.54
C VAL A 124 -1.34 -13.99 -1.21
N VAL A 125 -2.61 -13.67 -1.00
CA VAL A 125 -3.66 -14.65 -0.67
C VAL A 125 -4.05 -15.49 -1.88
N GLU A 126 -4.38 -14.83 -3.00
CA GLU A 126 -4.97 -15.47 -4.19
C GLU A 126 -3.92 -16.03 -5.15
N HIS A 127 -2.74 -15.39 -5.25
CA HIS A 127 -1.67 -15.67 -6.20
C HIS A 127 -0.28 -15.74 -5.54
N PRO A 128 -0.09 -16.65 -4.55
CA PRO A 128 1.18 -16.75 -3.84
C PRO A 128 2.36 -17.15 -4.76
N GLU A 129 2.08 -17.72 -5.92
CA GLU A 129 3.07 -18.05 -6.95
C GLU A 129 3.70 -16.82 -7.63
N TRP A 130 3.11 -15.63 -7.49
CA TRP A 130 3.68 -14.40 -8.04
C TRP A 130 4.81 -13.82 -7.19
N PHE A 131 5.09 -14.44 -6.05
CA PHE A 131 6.07 -13.94 -5.09
C PHE A 131 7.28 -14.86 -4.96
N ILE A 132 8.44 -14.28 -4.70
CA ILE A 132 9.64 -15.04 -4.40
C ILE A 132 9.41 -15.80 -3.08
N SER A 133 9.42 -17.12 -3.13
CA SER A 133 9.10 -17.95 -1.98
C SER A 133 9.88 -19.26 -1.95
N LEU A 134 9.98 -19.84 -0.75
CA LEU A 134 10.60 -21.13 -0.48
C LEU A 134 9.56 -22.09 0.12
N PRO A 135 9.71 -23.42 -0.10
CA PRO A 135 8.84 -24.41 0.54
C PRO A 135 9.17 -24.62 2.03
N GLU A 136 10.38 -24.25 2.46
CA GLU A 136 10.86 -24.36 3.84
C GLU A 136 11.56 -23.06 4.27
N PRO A 137 11.66 -22.76 5.58
CA PRO A 137 12.37 -21.60 6.07
C PRO A 137 13.84 -21.60 5.61
N PRO A 138 14.40 -20.44 5.21
CA PRO A 138 15.81 -20.36 4.76
C PRO A 138 16.82 -20.67 5.86
N TYR A 139 16.42 -20.52 7.13
CA TYR A 139 17.25 -20.78 8.30
C TYR A 139 16.53 -21.68 9.28
N PRO A 140 17.18 -22.76 9.80
CA PRO A 140 16.55 -23.71 10.75
C PRO A 140 16.12 -23.10 12.08
N ALA A 141 16.70 -21.94 12.43
CA ALA A 141 16.37 -21.21 13.65
C ALA A 141 15.04 -20.44 13.57
N TYR A 142 14.56 -20.14 12.36
CA TYR A 142 13.37 -19.34 12.15
C TYR A 142 12.11 -19.97 12.77
N ARG A 143 11.31 -19.14 13.39
CA ARG A 143 10.03 -19.50 14.01
C ARG A 143 8.96 -18.49 13.58
N PHE A 144 7.71 -18.93 13.53
CA PHE A 144 6.56 -18.13 13.09
C PHE A 144 5.42 -18.33 14.10
N SER A 145 5.69 -18.06 15.39
CA SER A 145 4.75 -18.27 16.48
C SER A 145 3.86 -17.06 16.78
N GLY A 146 4.15 -15.91 16.18
CA GLY A 146 3.42 -14.67 16.37
C GLY A 146 1.96 -14.72 15.91
N GLU A 147 1.22 -13.62 16.15
CA GLU A 147 -0.17 -13.50 15.74
C GLU A 147 -0.34 -13.52 14.22
N ASN A 148 -1.50 -14.00 13.78
CA ASN A 148 -1.89 -13.93 12.37
C ASN A 148 -2.16 -12.47 11.98
N LEU A 149 -1.43 -11.97 11.00
CA LEU A 149 -1.60 -10.64 10.41
C LEU A 149 -2.68 -10.60 9.32
N GLY A 150 -2.97 -11.75 8.69
CA GLY A 150 -3.93 -11.82 7.60
C GLY A 150 -5.37 -11.68 8.10
N GLU A 151 -6.19 -10.97 7.35
CA GLU A 151 -7.64 -10.83 7.58
C GLU A 151 -8.46 -11.75 6.67
N HIS A 152 -7.87 -12.28 5.61
CA HIS A 152 -8.54 -13.16 4.68
C HIS A 152 -8.82 -14.54 5.29
N GLN A 153 -10.07 -14.99 5.19
CA GLN A 153 -10.46 -16.31 5.70
C GLN A 153 -9.69 -17.42 4.94
N GLY A 154 -9.15 -18.36 5.71
CA GLY A 154 -8.45 -19.51 5.14
C GLY A 154 -6.94 -19.34 4.95
N VAL A 155 -6.39 -18.14 5.04
CA VAL A 155 -4.94 -17.90 4.93
C VAL A 155 -4.42 -17.23 6.21
N GLU A 156 -3.33 -17.77 6.75
CA GLU A 156 -2.59 -17.17 7.87
C GLU A 156 -1.30 -16.55 7.35
N ILE A 157 -0.98 -15.37 7.86
CA ILE A 157 0.25 -14.63 7.61
C ILE A 157 0.95 -14.37 8.93
N ARG A 158 2.19 -14.84 9.08
CA ARG A 158 2.96 -14.68 10.31
C ARG A 158 4.37 -14.21 10.00
N LEU A 159 4.81 -13.16 10.70
CA LEU A 159 6.20 -12.73 10.62
C LEU A 159 7.12 -13.70 11.34
N GLU A 160 8.37 -13.71 10.96
CA GLU A 160 9.43 -14.41 11.67
C GLU A 160 9.65 -13.77 13.05
N ASP A 161 9.82 -14.58 14.09
CA ASP A 161 9.79 -14.14 15.49
C ASP A 161 10.92 -13.15 15.86
N HIS A 162 12.10 -13.27 15.24
CA HIS A 162 13.24 -12.36 15.45
C HIS A 162 12.99 -10.92 14.93
N TYR A 163 11.96 -10.73 14.10
CA TYR A 163 11.51 -9.38 13.76
C TYR A 163 11.16 -8.55 15.00
N TRP A 164 10.60 -9.19 16.01
CA TRP A 164 10.13 -8.49 17.21
C TRP A 164 11.24 -8.15 18.20
N ASP A 165 12.27 -8.99 18.30
CA ASP A 165 13.41 -8.81 19.19
C ASP A 165 14.64 -8.19 18.51
N ASN A 166 14.59 -8.01 17.19
CA ASN A 166 15.65 -7.48 16.34
C ASN A 166 16.97 -8.27 16.43
N THR A 167 16.90 -9.56 16.66
CA THR A 167 18.09 -10.43 16.76
C THR A 167 18.53 -10.99 15.42
N ASP A 168 17.68 -10.91 14.39
CA ASP A 168 17.98 -11.34 13.03
C ASP A 168 17.24 -10.46 12.00
N ALA A 169 17.59 -10.61 10.72
CA ALA A 169 17.06 -9.82 9.62
C ALA A 169 15.59 -10.12 9.27
N ALA A 170 15.04 -11.28 9.71
CA ALA A 170 13.66 -11.70 9.41
C ALA A 170 13.32 -11.53 7.92
N VAL A 171 14.02 -12.27 7.04
CA VAL A 171 13.97 -12.04 5.58
C VAL A 171 12.72 -12.58 4.91
N VAL A 172 11.96 -13.49 5.57
CA VAL A 172 10.73 -14.10 5.06
C VAL A 172 9.61 -14.03 6.10
N PHE A 173 8.39 -14.15 5.63
CA PHE A 173 7.21 -14.44 6.46
C PHE A 173 6.57 -15.77 6.03
N GLU A 174 5.81 -16.40 6.95
CA GLU A 174 5.03 -17.59 6.64
C GLU A 174 3.66 -17.21 6.11
N ARG A 175 3.29 -17.74 4.92
CA ARG A 175 1.92 -17.85 4.43
C ARG A 175 1.47 -19.28 4.56
N ARG A 176 0.37 -19.52 5.26
CA ARG A 176 -0.21 -20.86 5.43
C ARG A 176 -1.65 -20.88 4.95
N ASP A 177 -1.96 -21.75 4.02
CA ASP A 177 -3.32 -22.08 3.63
C ASP A 177 -3.91 -23.10 4.62
N ARG A 178 -5.02 -22.75 5.26
CA ARG A 178 -5.67 -23.60 6.26
C ARG A 178 -6.41 -24.78 5.65
N GLY A 179 -6.89 -24.65 4.40
CA GLY A 179 -7.65 -25.67 3.70
C GLY A 179 -6.78 -26.80 3.21
N SER A 180 -5.69 -26.48 2.51
CA SER A 180 -4.73 -27.44 1.98
C SER A 180 -3.62 -27.81 2.97
N GLY A 181 -3.34 -26.95 3.94
CA GLY A 181 -2.17 -27.07 4.82
C GLY A 181 -0.87 -26.60 4.16
N GLU A 182 -0.90 -26.11 2.93
CA GLU A 182 0.26 -25.61 2.21
C GLU A 182 0.91 -24.45 2.99
N ARG A 183 2.25 -24.48 3.03
CA ARG A 183 3.06 -23.37 3.59
C ARG A 183 4.00 -22.86 2.53
N ARG A 184 4.17 -21.53 2.53
CA ARG A 184 5.18 -20.84 1.75
C ARG A 184 5.87 -19.81 2.62
N TYR A 185 7.18 -19.70 2.46
CA TYR A 185 8.01 -18.70 3.13
C TYR A 185 8.36 -17.65 2.10
N ILE A 186 7.60 -16.56 2.09
CA ILE A 186 7.67 -15.50 1.08
C ILE A 186 8.68 -14.45 1.54
N TYR A 187 9.58 -14.05 0.64
CA TYR A 187 10.54 -12.99 0.94
C TYR A 187 9.85 -11.63 1.09
N HIS A 188 10.31 -10.87 2.08
CA HIS A 188 9.94 -9.47 2.20
C HIS A 188 10.53 -8.65 1.06
N GLY A 189 9.87 -7.54 0.72
CA GLY A 189 10.39 -6.58 -0.25
C GLY A 189 11.72 -5.99 0.19
N ASN A 190 12.63 -5.81 -0.76
CA ASN A 190 13.95 -5.24 -0.53
C ASN A 190 14.46 -4.55 -1.81
N ASP A 191 15.23 -3.48 -1.64
CA ASP A 191 15.90 -2.79 -2.74
C ASP A 191 17.40 -3.13 -2.84
N GLY A 192 17.87 -4.06 -2.01
CA GLY A 192 19.28 -4.48 -1.94
C GLY A 192 20.20 -3.52 -1.16
N THR A 193 19.67 -2.45 -0.57
CA THR A 193 20.48 -1.43 0.13
C THR A 193 20.23 -1.37 1.63
N SER A 194 19.15 -1.98 2.12
CA SER A 194 18.72 -1.91 3.51
C SER A 194 18.20 -3.25 4.03
N PHE A 195 17.77 -3.28 5.29
CA PHE A 195 17.02 -4.41 5.85
C PHE A 195 15.69 -4.60 5.09
N PRO A 196 15.18 -5.84 5.05
CA PRO A 196 13.88 -6.13 4.43
C PRO A 196 12.75 -5.27 5.01
N TRP A 197 11.81 -4.88 4.14
CA TRP A 197 10.61 -4.14 4.55
C TRP A 197 9.54 -5.13 5.01
N ASN A 198 9.46 -5.37 6.32
CA ASN A 198 8.70 -6.47 6.90
C ASN A 198 7.17 -6.36 6.80
N ASP A 199 6.64 -5.29 6.26
CA ASP A 199 5.22 -5.13 5.91
C ASP A 199 4.93 -5.39 4.42
N THR A 200 5.93 -5.92 3.67
CA THR A 200 5.83 -6.13 2.22
C THR A 200 6.24 -7.55 1.79
N ALA A 201 5.76 -7.98 0.62
CA ALA A 201 6.04 -9.24 -0.05
C ALA A 201 6.69 -8.98 -1.42
N GLN A 202 7.83 -9.59 -1.70
CA GLN A 202 8.62 -9.39 -2.92
C GLN A 202 8.00 -10.11 -4.12
N LEU A 203 7.67 -9.36 -5.17
CA LEU A 203 7.22 -9.94 -6.44
C LEU A 203 8.36 -10.65 -7.17
N ASP A 204 8.04 -11.75 -7.85
CA ASP A 204 8.97 -12.55 -8.64
C ASP A 204 8.82 -12.25 -10.14
N PHE A 205 9.71 -11.42 -10.66
CA PHE A 205 9.78 -11.08 -12.08
C PHE A 205 10.55 -12.11 -12.93
N SER A 206 11.06 -13.17 -12.34
CA SER A 206 11.69 -14.26 -13.09
C SER A 206 10.66 -15.19 -13.73
N GLN A 207 9.42 -15.15 -13.26
CA GLN A 207 8.32 -15.93 -13.81
C GLN A 207 7.80 -15.22 -15.08
N ALA A 208 7.96 -15.86 -16.22
CA ALA A 208 7.37 -15.35 -17.45
C ALA A 208 5.83 -15.40 -17.32
N ALA A 209 5.20 -14.26 -17.59
CA ALA A 209 3.75 -14.15 -17.68
C ALA A 209 3.20 -14.97 -18.84
#